data_aa230819ef6d38365c592f25f7172567
#
_entry.id   aa230819ef6d38365c592f25f7172567
#
_cell.length_a   1.000
_cell.length_b   1.000
_cell.length_c   1.000
_cell.angle_alpha   90.00
_cell.angle_beta   90.00
_cell.angle_gamma   90.00
#
_symmetry.space_group_name_H-M   'P 1'
#
loop_
_entity.id
_entity.type
_entity.pdbx_description
1 polymer ?
#
loop_
_entity_poly.entity_id
_entity_poly.type
_entity_poly.pdbx_seq_one_letter_code
_entity_poly.pdbx_strand_id
1 'polypeptide(L)'
;MDLHVHTVLSPCAELEMGAADIVGRCLDEGIDIIAIADHNAAANSVAVINAAKDKPLTVLPALEVQSREDIHTLCLFKTVEEAFAFQDWVWARLAPVKNDPDLFGFQLVIDHENNILEEVDTLLLQGIDASVDDVI
;
A
#
# COMPACT_ATOMS: atom_id res chain seq x y z
N MET A 1 11.54 -2.16 -13.43
CA MET A 1 10.74 -1.20 -12.66
C MET A 1 9.28 -1.66 -12.63
N ASP A 2 8.67 -1.65 -11.45
CA ASP A 2 7.23 -1.92 -11.24
C ASP A 2 6.68 -0.88 -10.25
N LEU A 3 5.73 -0.06 -10.69
CA LEU A 3 5.18 1.05 -9.88
C LEU A 3 3.79 0.74 -9.28
N HIS A 4 3.34 -0.51 -9.34
CA HIS A 4 2.04 -0.92 -8.81
C HIS A 4 2.14 -2.26 -8.08
N VAL A 5 2.71 -2.23 -6.88
CA VAL A 5 2.88 -3.43 -6.03
C VAL A 5 2.05 -3.29 -4.78
N HIS A 6 1.20 -4.30 -4.52
CA HIS A 6 0.42 -4.42 -3.29
C HIS A 6 1.14 -5.31 -2.28
N THR A 7 0.99 -4.99 -1.01
CA THR A 7 1.44 -5.83 0.10
C THR A 7 0.26 -6.54 0.76
N VAL A 8 0.53 -7.31 1.81
CA VAL A 8 -0.50 -7.93 2.67
C VAL A 8 -1.45 -6.92 3.36
N LEU A 9 -1.26 -5.61 3.16
CA LEU A 9 -2.18 -4.58 3.62
C LEU A 9 -3.38 -4.42 2.66
N SER A 10 -3.19 -4.73 1.38
CA SER A 10 -4.29 -4.77 0.41
C SER A 10 -4.98 -6.13 0.50
N PRO A 11 -6.30 -6.17 0.76
CA PRO A 11 -7.01 -7.45 0.94
C PRO A 11 -7.06 -8.31 -0.33
N CYS A 12 -6.73 -7.75 -1.48
CA CYS A 12 -6.60 -8.48 -2.75
C CYS A 12 -5.22 -9.14 -2.94
N ALA A 13 -4.25 -8.88 -2.06
CA ALA A 13 -2.91 -9.46 -2.16
C ALA A 13 -2.83 -10.79 -1.40
N GLU A 14 -1.96 -11.68 -1.90
CA GLU A 14 -1.66 -12.94 -1.24
C GLU A 14 -0.83 -12.73 0.05
N LEU A 15 -0.90 -13.66 1.00
CA LEU A 15 -0.15 -13.57 2.26
C LEU A 15 1.37 -13.63 2.08
N GLU A 16 1.84 -14.11 0.92
CA GLU A 16 3.24 -14.12 0.50
C GLU A 16 3.75 -12.75 0.04
N MET A 17 2.88 -11.73 0.00
CA MET A 17 3.25 -10.34 -0.34
C MET A 17 3.75 -9.56 0.87
N GLY A 18 4.58 -10.18 1.69
CA GLY A 18 5.29 -9.55 2.79
C GLY A 18 6.47 -8.69 2.32
N ALA A 19 6.96 -7.80 3.19
CA ALA A 19 8.02 -6.84 2.84
C ALA A 19 9.33 -7.53 2.41
N ALA A 20 9.75 -8.56 3.18
CA ALA A 20 10.96 -9.32 2.87
C ALA A 20 10.83 -10.12 1.57
N ASP A 21 9.64 -10.69 1.32
CA ASP A 21 9.38 -11.52 0.13
C ASP A 21 9.35 -10.67 -1.14
N ILE A 22 8.69 -9.49 -1.11
CA ILE A 22 8.68 -8.53 -2.21
C ILE A 22 10.10 -8.12 -2.59
N VAL A 23 10.91 -7.74 -1.59
CA VAL A 23 12.31 -7.32 -1.83
C VAL A 23 13.13 -8.48 -2.39
N GLY A 24 13.01 -9.68 -1.82
CA GLY A 24 13.69 -10.88 -2.34
C GLY A 24 13.33 -11.15 -3.79
N ARG A 25 12.06 -11.11 -4.13
CA ARG A 25 11.57 -11.32 -5.50
C ARG A 25 12.07 -10.27 -6.47
N CYS A 26 12.09 -9.00 -6.07
CA CYS A 26 12.63 -7.92 -6.91
C CYS A 26 14.11 -8.12 -7.26
N LEU A 27 14.90 -8.55 -6.27
CA LEU A 27 16.34 -8.82 -6.49
C LEU A 27 16.54 -10.01 -7.43
N ASP A 28 15.78 -11.07 -7.27
CA ASP A 28 15.86 -12.27 -8.12
C ASP A 28 15.47 -11.97 -9.57
N GLU A 29 14.50 -11.07 -9.79
CA GLU A 29 14.05 -10.66 -11.13
C GLU A 29 14.82 -9.48 -11.72
N GLY A 30 15.80 -8.92 -10.98
CA GLY A 30 16.58 -7.77 -11.42
C GLY A 30 15.77 -6.48 -11.57
N ILE A 31 14.78 -6.28 -10.68
CA ILE A 31 13.99 -5.05 -10.61
C ILE A 31 14.72 -4.04 -9.73
N ASP A 32 14.95 -2.83 -10.25
CA ASP A 32 15.72 -1.77 -9.57
C ASP A 32 14.84 -0.74 -8.85
N ILE A 33 13.57 -0.59 -9.28
CA ILE A 33 12.64 0.41 -8.75
C ILE A 33 11.25 -0.19 -8.64
N ILE A 34 10.63 -0.03 -7.46
CA ILE A 34 9.22 -0.37 -7.24
C ILE A 34 8.49 0.77 -6.53
N ALA A 35 7.16 0.79 -6.64
CA ALA A 35 6.31 1.59 -5.76
C ALA A 35 5.34 0.66 -5.01
N ILE A 36 5.23 0.87 -3.69
CA ILE A 36 4.27 0.17 -2.86
C ILE A 36 3.00 1.00 -2.83
N ALA A 37 1.97 0.48 -3.49
CA ALA A 37 0.73 1.19 -3.79
C ALA A 37 -0.50 0.43 -3.26
N ASP A 38 -0.53 0.17 -1.95
CA ASP A 38 -1.66 -0.47 -1.31
C ASP A 38 -2.94 0.37 -1.45
N HIS A 39 -4.10 -0.27 -1.45
CA HIS A 39 -5.39 0.41 -1.54
C HIS A 39 -5.59 1.37 -0.37
N ASN A 40 -5.70 2.65 -0.68
CA ASN A 40 -5.97 3.73 0.27
C ASN A 40 -5.04 3.80 1.49
N ALA A 41 -3.85 3.18 1.45
CA ALA A 41 -2.93 3.11 2.57
C ALA A 41 -1.46 3.10 2.12
N ALA A 42 -0.57 3.65 2.97
CA ALA A 42 0.87 3.73 2.73
C ALA A 42 1.71 3.02 3.81
N ALA A 43 1.07 2.44 4.83
CA ALA A 43 1.77 1.98 6.04
C ALA A 43 2.88 0.96 5.74
N ASN A 44 2.62 -0.01 4.86
CA ASN A 44 3.61 -1.03 4.52
C ASN A 44 4.73 -0.55 3.58
N SER A 45 4.64 0.66 3.02
CA SER A 45 5.78 1.27 2.31
C SER A 45 7.02 1.37 3.21
N VAL A 46 6.82 1.68 4.50
CA VAL A 46 7.91 1.74 5.51
C VAL A 46 8.58 0.39 5.68
N ALA A 47 7.80 -0.68 5.78
CA ALA A 47 8.31 -2.04 5.92
C ALA A 47 9.18 -2.45 4.73
N VAL A 48 8.71 -2.19 3.51
CA VAL A 48 9.43 -2.55 2.28
C VAL A 48 10.67 -1.68 2.09
N ILE A 49 10.61 -0.37 2.38
CA ILE A 49 11.77 0.53 2.38
C ILE A 49 12.85 0.02 3.34
N ASN A 50 12.46 -0.37 4.56
CA ASN A 50 13.40 -0.89 5.55
C ASN A 50 13.97 -2.26 5.14
N ALA A 51 13.16 -3.14 4.54
CA ALA A 51 13.61 -4.43 4.01
C ALA A 51 14.59 -4.26 2.83
N ALA A 52 14.44 -3.19 2.04
CA ALA A 52 15.32 -2.86 0.91
C ALA A 52 16.60 -2.11 1.30
N LYS A 53 16.75 -1.73 2.59
CA LYS A 53 17.93 -1.00 3.06
C LYS A 53 19.22 -1.74 2.70
N ASP A 54 20.20 -1.00 2.19
CA ASP A 54 21.51 -1.52 1.75
C ASP A 54 21.44 -2.52 0.58
N LYS A 55 20.33 -2.55 -0.15
CA LYS A 55 20.14 -3.37 -1.37
C LYS A 55 20.00 -2.48 -2.61
N PRO A 56 20.30 -3.00 -3.81
CA PRO A 56 20.15 -2.26 -5.05
C PRO A 56 18.71 -2.18 -5.54
N LEU A 57 17.81 -1.71 -4.67
CA LEU A 57 16.38 -1.57 -4.93
C LEU A 57 15.88 -0.24 -4.37
N THR A 58 15.32 0.61 -5.22
CA THR A 58 14.64 1.84 -4.82
C THR A 58 13.17 1.54 -4.60
N VAL A 59 12.66 1.89 -3.43
CA VAL A 59 11.25 1.73 -3.06
C VAL A 59 10.62 3.11 -2.91
N LEU A 60 9.58 3.39 -3.69
CA LEU A 60 8.79 4.62 -3.61
C LEU A 60 7.55 4.39 -2.75
N PRO A 61 7.26 5.24 -1.76
CA PRO A 61 5.98 5.21 -1.07
C PRO A 61 4.88 5.70 -2.00
N ALA A 62 3.76 4.97 -2.02
CA ALA A 62 2.62 5.30 -2.86
C ALA A 62 1.31 4.83 -2.22
N LEU A 63 0.19 5.23 -2.80
CA LEU A 63 -1.14 4.70 -2.53
C LEU A 63 -1.87 4.49 -3.87
N GLU A 64 -2.68 3.45 -3.96
CA GLU A 64 -3.70 3.35 -4.98
C GLU A 64 -5.03 3.85 -4.41
N VAL A 65 -5.54 4.97 -4.93
CA VAL A 65 -6.77 5.59 -4.47
C VAL A 65 -7.88 5.39 -5.49
N GLN A 66 -9.02 4.84 -5.05
CA GLN A 66 -10.21 4.72 -5.87
C GLN A 66 -11.13 5.91 -5.60
N SER A 67 -11.35 6.75 -6.64
CA SER A 67 -12.25 7.91 -6.55
C SER A 67 -13.73 7.50 -6.54
N ARG A 68 -14.61 8.49 -6.31
CA ARG A 68 -16.08 8.33 -6.39
C ARG A 68 -16.54 7.85 -7.77
N GLU A 69 -15.82 8.17 -8.83
CA GLU A 69 -16.10 7.76 -10.21
C GLU A 69 -15.61 6.35 -10.54
N ASP A 70 -15.12 5.60 -9.53
CA ASP A 70 -14.54 4.27 -9.72
C ASP A 70 -13.26 4.26 -10.58
N ILE A 71 -12.48 5.35 -10.46
CA ILE A 71 -11.18 5.48 -11.13
C ILE A 71 -10.08 5.23 -10.12
N HIS A 72 -9.17 4.30 -10.43
CA HIS A 72 -8.00 4.00 -9.63
C HIS A 72 -6.83 4.89 -10.05
N THR A 73 -6.29 5.64 -9.11
CA THR A 73 -5.18 6.57 -9.31
C THR A 73 -3.99 6.15 -8.46
N LEU A 74 -2.84 5.95 -9.09
CA LEU A 74 -1.57 5.72 -8.39
C LEU A 74 -0.97 7.06 -7.97
N CYS A 75 -0.91 7.29 -6.68
CA CYS A 75 -0.34 8.50 -6.08
C CYS A 75 1.05 8.16 -5.52
N LEU A 76 2.11 8.64 -6.18
CA LEU A 76 3.50 8.39 -5.80
C LEU A 76 4.07 9.60 -5.05
N PHE A 77 4.86 9.33 -4.02
CA PHE A 77 5.44 10.36 -3.15
C PHE A 77 6.97 10.23 -3.08
N LYS A 78 7.63 11.34 -2.76
CA LYS A 78 9.08 11.36 -2.57
C LYS A 78 9.47 10.82 -1.20
N THR A 79 8.61 11.04 -0.20
CA THR A 79 8.88 10.63 1.18
C THR A 79 7.67 9.92 1.79
N VAL A 80 7.94 9.15 2.83
CA VAL A 80 6.91 8.45 3.61
C VAL A 80 5.99 9.44 4.32
N GLU A 81 6.53 10.57 4.79
CA GLU A 81 5.77 11.61 5.47
C GLU A 81 4.72 12.25 4.55
N GLU A 82 5.08 12.49 3.28
CA GLU A 82 4.13 12.97 2.26
C GLU A 82 3.02 11.94 2.01
N ALA A 83 3.39 10.67 1.88
CA ALA A 83 2.43 9.57 1.68
C ALA A 83 1.47 9.43 2.88
N PHE A 84 1.96 9.52 4.11
CA PHE A 84 1.11 9.47 5.31
C PHE A 84 0.19 10.68 5.42
N ALA A 85 0.67 11.89 5.14
CA ALA A 85 -0.17 13.08 5.13
C ALA A 85 -1.31 12.97 4.09
N PHE A 86 -1.02 12.36 2.94
CA PHE A 86 -2.04 12.08 1.94
C PHE A 86 -2.97 10.93 2.37
N GLN A 87 -2.46 9.88 3.01
CA GLN A 87 -3.28 8.82 3.60
C GLN A 87 -4.30 9.39 4.60
N ASP A 88 -3.91 10.31 5.48
CA ASP A 88 -4.81 10.95 6.43
C ASP A 88 -5.95 11.69 5.71
N TRP A 89 -5.63 12.37 4.60
CA TRP A 89 -6.63 13.00 3.75
C TRP A 89 -7.58 12.00 3.10
N VAL A 90 -7.05 10.85 2.63
CA VAL A 90 -7.84 9.73 2.07
C VAL A 90 -8.74 9.12 3.13
N TRP A 91 -8.19 8.80 4.31
CA TRP A 91 -8.93 8.12 5.39
C TRP A 91 -10.08 8.97 5.95
N ALA A 92 -9.92 10.29 5.96
CA ALA A 92 -11.02 11.20 6.32
C ALA A 92 -12.22 11.13 5.34
N ARG A 93 -12.05 10.46 4.20
CA ARG A 93 -13.05 10.31 3.11
C ARG A 93 -13.47 8.88 2.86
N LEU A 94 -12.92 7.93 3.60
CA LEU A 94 -13.39 6.53 3.59
C LEU A 94 -14.72 6.42 4.31
N ALA A 95 -15.63 5.60 3.78
CA ALA A 95 -16.81 5.21 4.52
C ALA A 95 -16.40 4.29 5.71
N PRO A 96 -17.11 4.39 6.87
CA PRO A 96 -16.80 3.57 8.05
C PRO A 96 -17.32 2.13 7.88
N VAL A 97 -16.91 1.47 6.80
CA VAL A 97 -17.25 0.08 6.51
C VAL A 97 -16.18 -0.80 7.15
N LYS A 98 -16.61 -1.78 7.94
CA LYS A 98 -15.70 -2.75 8.55
C LYS A 98 -15.24 -3.77 7.50
N ASN A 99 -13.97 -4.13 7.54
CA ASN A 99 -13.44 -5.24 6.74
C ASN A 99 -14.04 -6.58 7.22
N ASP A 100 -14.27 -7.45 6.26
CA ASP A 100 -14.64 -8.85 6.50
C ASP A 100 -13.53 -9.73 5.87
N PRO A 101 -12.61 -10.28 6.70
CA PRO A 101 -11.49 -11.07 6.19
C PRO A 101 -11.90 -12.33 5.44
N ASP A 102 -13.07 -12.91 5.77
CA ASP A 102 -13.58 -14.10 5.06
C ASP A 102 -14.08 -13.77 3.66
N LEU A 103 -14.46 -12.51 3.42
CA LEU A 103 -14.97 -12.05 2.13
C LEU A 103 -13.90 -11.34 1.29
N PHE A 104 -13.12 -10.46 1.91
CA PHE A 104 -12.17 -9.59 1.21
C PHE A 104 -10.71 -10.01 1.42
N GLY A 105 -10.37 -10.67 2.52
CA GLY A 105 -9.01 -10.96 2.95
C GLY A 105 -8.56 -10.08 4.10
N PHE A 106 -7.40 -10.39 4.66
CA PHE A 106 -6.78 -9.63 5.75
C PHE A 106 -6.17 -8.32 5.25
N GLN A 107 -6.09 -7.33 6.13
CA GLN A 107 -5.43 -6.03 5.90
C GLN A 107 -4.37 -5.84 7.00
N LEU A 108 -3.15 -6.31 6.74
CA LEU A 108 -2.11 -6.43 7.76
C LEU A 108 -1.04 -5.36 7.59
N VAL A 109 -0.81 -4.56 8.63
CA VAL A 109 0.39 -3.73 8.77
C VAL A 109 1.51 -4.61 9.32
N ILE A 110 2.65 -4.61 8.66
CA ILE A 110 3.80 -5.44 9.00
C ILE A 110 5.08 -4.62 9.19
N ASP A 111 6.09 -5.24 9.79
CA ASP A 111 7.45 -4.74 9.78
C ASP A 111 8.29 -5.32 8.62
N HIS A 112 9.57 -4.96 8.56
CA HIS A 112 10.49 -5.39 7.50
C HIS A 112 10.88 -6.88 7.56
N GLU A 113 10.54 -7.59 8.64
CA GLU A 113 10.73 -9.03 8.83
C GLU A 113 9.43 -9.82 8.68
N ASN A 114 8.36 -9.16 8.19
CA ASN A 114 7.00 -9.70 8.03
C ASN A 114 6.26 -9.99 9.37
N ASN A 115 6.71 -9.43 10.49
CA ASN A 115 5.94 -9.54 11.72
C ASN A 115 4.70 -8.66 11.63
N ILE A 116 3.54 -9.19 12.02
CA ILE A 116 2.28 -8.45 12.03
C ILE A 116 2.29 -7.47 13.21
N LEU A 117 2.10 -6.17 12.91
CA LEU A 117 2.02 -5.09 13.87
C LEU A 117 0.58 -4.72 14.20
N GLU A 118 -0.29 -4.74 13.20
CA GLU A 118 -1.69 -4.30 13.31
C GLU A 118 -2.54 -4.97 12.22
N GLU A 119 -3.83 -5.19 12.50
CA GLU A 119 -4.85 -5.50 11.51
C GLU A 119 -5.76 -4.29 11.36
N VAL A 120 -5.94 -3.79 10.13
CA VAL A 120 -6.78 -2.62 9.85
C VAL A 120 -8.24 -3.03 9.72
N ASP A 121 -9.08 -2.55 10.64
CA ASP A 121 -10.50 -2.89 10.72
C ASP A 121 -11.36 -2.22 9.64
N THR A 122 -11.00 -1.02 9.18
CA THR A 122 -11.73 -0.32 8.12
C THR A 122 -11.39 -0.92 6.77
N LEU A 123 -12.41 -1.26 5.97
CA LEU A 123 -12.20 -1.78 4.62
C LEU A 123 -11.44 -0.75 3.77
N LEU A 124 -10.25 -1.10 3.32
CA LEU A 124 -9.42 -0.25 2.45
C LEU A 124 -9.81 -0.40 0.98
N LEU A 125 -10.34 -1.55 0.57
CA LEU A 125 -10.77 -1.84 -0.80
C LEU A 125 -12.14 -1.21 -1.07
N GLN A 126 -12.21 0.11 -1.10
CA GLN A 126 -13.42 0.89 -1.39
C GLN A 126 -13.07 2.25 -1.98
N GLY A 127 -14.02 2.85 -2.70
CA GLY A 127 -13.91 4.22 -3.18
C GLY A 127 -14.00 5.24 -2.05
N ILE A 128 -13.28 6.35 -2.18
CA ILE A 128 -13.36 7.48 -1.25
C ILE A 128 -14.41 8.50 -1.70
N ASP A 129 -14.91 9.32 -0.77
CA ASP A 129 -15.82 10.44 -1.10
C ASP A 129 -15.03 11.66 -1.60
N ALA A 130 -14.34 11.46 -2.73
CA ALA A 130 -13.65 12.50 -3.50
C ALA A 130 -13.69 12.16 -4.98
N SER A 131 -13.68 13.17 -5.84
CA SER A 131 -13.56 12.99 -7.29
C SER A 131 -12.11 12.69 -7.68
N VAL A 132 -11.92 12.21 -8.91
CA VAL A 132 -10.55 12.05 -9.45
C VAL A 132 -9.81 13.38 -9.51
N ASP A 133 -10.50 14.50 -9.80
CA ASP A 133 -9.91 15.84 -9.83
C ASP A 133 -9.48 16.32 -8.43
N ASP A 134 -10.08 15.81 -7.35
CA ASP A 134 -9.66 16.10 -5.97
C ASP A 134 -8.40 15.30 -5.58
N VAL A 135 -8.17 14.16 -6.22
CA VAL A 135 -7.03 13.26 -5.94
C VAL A 135 -5.76 13.71 -6.66
N ILE A 136 -5.87 14.35 -7.85
CA ILE A 136 -4.77 14.82 -8.70
C ILE A 136 -4.39 16.25 -8.30
#